data_f9e5474977a6a7690ebf13c3a4233110
#
_entry.id   f9e5474977a6a7690ebf13c3a4233110
#
_cell.length_a   1.000
_cell.length_b   1.000
_cell.length_c   1.000
_cell.angle_alpha   90.00
_cell.angle_beta   90.00
_cell.angle_gamma   90.00
#
_symmetry.space_group_name_H-M   'P 1'
#
loop_
_entity.id
_entity.type
_entity.pdbx_description
1 polymer ?
#
loop_
_entity_poly.entity_id
_entity_poly.type
_entity_poly.pdbx_seq_one_letter_code
_entity_poly.pdbx_strand_id
1 'polypeptide(L)'
;PMGTEDSICYGNITSVGNAIKLPDSNYKYMTTDIYGSVNASGVLINLNGQIVGIIDMSHNSSDLKNLISAVGITELKKVVESLSNDSDIAYFGVYGTDVTQEANSKMGVPFGAYITEIDMDSPAMDGGIQSGDVITKLDGSEINSYQELVKELLLREPGSEIKMEL
;
A
#
# COMPACT_ATOMS: atom_id res chain seq x y z
N PRO A 1 5.74 -23.12 4.59
CA PRO A 1 5.13 -24.46 4.44
C PRO A 1 5.65 -25.14 3.19
N MET A 2 6.19 -26.33 3.36
CA MET A 2 6.74 -27.10 2.24
C MET A 2 5.69 -28.11 1.75
N GLY A 3 4.72 -27.64 0.95
CA GLY A 3 3.88 -28.50 0.12
C GLY A 3 2.87 -29.40 0.83
N THR A 4 2.57 -29.18 2.09
CA THR A 4 1.49 -29.85 2.82
C THR A 4 0.45 -28.81 3.23
N GLU A 5 -0.82 -29.14 3.01
CA GLU A 5 -1.94 -28.35 3.55
C GLU A 5 -1.83 -28.30 5.09
N ASP A 6 -2.29 -27.20 5.69
CA ASP A 6 -2.37 -27.00 7.14
C ASP A 6 -1.04 -27.11 7.91
N SER A 7 0.04 -26.65 7.31
CA SER A 7 1.35 -26.62 7.99
C SER A 7 1.53 -25.37 8.82
N ILE A 8 2.12 -25.54 10.03
CA ILE A 8 2.52 -24.45 10.92
C ILE A 8 4.05 -24.36 10.90
N CYS A 9 4.57 -23.15 10.65
CA CYS A 9 5.99 -22.86 10.71
C CYS A 9 6.25 -21.71 11.67
N TYR A 10 7.44 -21.69 12.28
CA TYR A 10 7.89 -20.65 13.20
C TYR A 10 9.10 -19.94 12.61
N GLY A 11 9.19 -18.65 12.85
CA GLY A 11 10.34 -17.84 12.47
C GLY A 11 10.19 -16.41 12.94
N ASN A 12 11.07 -15.54 12.45
CA ASN A 12 11.13 -14.14 12.81
C ASN A 12 10.78 -13.26 11.62
N ILE A 13 10.20 -12.09 11.91
CA ILE A 13 10.11 -11.01 10.94
C ILE A 13 11.50 -10.37 10.85
N THR A 14 12.09 -10.41 9.65
CA THR A 14 13.45 -9.91 9.38
C THR A 14 13.46 -8.49 8.84
N SER A 15 12.35 -8.06 8.20
CA SER A 15 12.21 -6.71 7.68
C SER A 15 10.75 -6.31 7.65
N VAL A 16 10.49 -5.01 7.84
CA VAL A 16 9.21 -4.35 7.62
C VAL A 16 9.46 -3.06 6.83
N GLY A 17 8.57 -2.72 5.91
CA GLY A 17 8.65 -1.42 5.26
C GLY A 17 9.10 -1.42 3.80
N ASN A 18 9.27 -2.57 3.15
CA ASN A 18 9.45 -2.63 1.71
C ASN A 18 8.13 -2.28 1.02
N ALA A 19 8.08 -1.14 0.32
CA ALA A 19 6.85 -0.67 -0.33
C ALA A 19 6.40 -1.62 -1.45
N ILE A 20 5.10 -1.85 -1.54
CA ILE A 20 4.47 -2.53 -2.65
C ILE A 20 4.02 -1.48 -3.66
N LYS A 21 4.32 -1.70 -4.94
CA LYS A 21 3.87 -0.81 -6.00
C LYS A 21 2.47 -1.21 -6.47
N LEU A 22 1.46 -0.64 -5.83
CA LEU A 22 0.05 -0.73 -6.21
C LEU A 22 -0.55 0.67 -6.23
N PRO A 23 -1.51 0.95 -7.12
CA PRO A 23 -2.16 2.26 -7.15
C PRO A 23 -2.93 2.51 -5.85
N ASP A 24 -3.06 3.77 -5.50
CA ASP A 24 -3.82 4.24 -4.33
C ASP A 24 -3.49 3.48 -3.04
N SER A 25 -2.23 3.08 -2.89
CA SER A 25 -1.79 2.29 -1.75
C SER A 25 -0.42 2.70 -1.24
N ASN A 26 -0.20 2.44 0.04
CA ASN A 26 1.10 2.56 0.69
C ASN A 26 1.39 1.28 1.48
N TYR A 27 1.02 0.14 0.90
CA TYR A 27 1.24 -1.15 1.55
C TYR A 27 2.72 -1.48 1.63
N LYS A 28 3.08 -2.12 2.73
CA LYS A 28 4.45 -2.53 3.01
C LYS A 28 4.52 -4.02 3.25
N TYR A 29 5.56 -4.63 2.69
CA TYR A 29 5.87 -6.01 2.97
C TYR A 29 6.61 -6.17 4.30
N MET A 30 6.21 -7.22 4.99
CA MET A 30 7.03 -7.88 5.99
C MET A 30 7.72 -9.07 5.35
N THR A 31 9.02 -9.22 5.55
CA THR A 31 9.77 -10.43 5.17
C THR A 31 10.13 -11.23 6.42
N THR A 32 10.21 -12.54 6.27
CA THR A 32 10.53 -13.45 7.36
C THR A 32 11.74 -14.32 7.01
N ASP A 33 12.27 -15.03 8.01
CA ASP A 33 13.28 -16.09 7.82
C ASP A 33 12.64 -17.49 7.60
N ILE A 34 11.32 -17.54 7.41
CA ILE A 34 10.58 -18.77 7.19
C ILE A 34 10.66 -19.19 5.73
N TYR A 35 11.14 -20.37 5.46
CA TYR A 35 11.13 -20.97 4.13
C TYR A 35 9.74 -21.49 3.75
N GLY A 36 9.31 -21.21 2.53
CA GLY A 36 8.04 -21.65 1.99
C GLY A 36 8.06 -21.90 0.48
N SER A 37 6.96 -22.42 -0.03
CA SER A 37 6.73 -22.50 -1.47
C SER A 37 6.48 -21.11 -2.07
N VAL A 38 6.84 -20.92 -3.33
CA VAL A 38 6.50 -19.69 -4.09
C VAL A 38 4.99 -19.46 -4.21
N ASN A 39 4.19 -20.49 -3.99
CA ASN A 39 2.73 -20.43 -3.98
C ASN A 39 2.16 -20.52 -2.55
N ALA A 40 2.99 -20.25 -1.53
CA ALA A 40 2.52 -20.26 -0.15
C ALA A 40 1.43 -19.20 0.05
N SER A 41 0.37 -19.59 0.74
CA SER A 41 -0.71 -18.71 1.18
C SER A 41 -1.02 -19.00 2.65
N GLY A 42 -1.65 -18.04 3.32
CA GLY A 42 -2.02 -18.17 4.72
C GLY A 42 -1.87 -16.86 5.48
N VAL A 43 -1.74 -16.95 6.79
CA VAL A 43 -1.62 -15.80 7.68
C VAL A 43 -0.39 -15.92 8.56
N LEU A 44 0.20 -14.77 8.92
CA LEU A 44 1.16 -14.66 9.99
C LEU A 44 0.43 -14.37 11.29
N ILE A 45 0.72 -15.13 12.33
CA ILE A 45 0.18 -14.90 13.68
C ILE A 45 1.33 -14.66 14.65
N ASN A 46 1.11 -13.76 15.61
CA ASN A 46 2.06 -13.56 16.70
C ASN A 46 1.87 -14.61 17.82
N LEU A 47 2.74 -14.58 18.82
CA LEU A 47 2.69 -15.51 19.96
C LEU A 47 1.42 -15.38 20.83
N ASN A 48 0.66 -14.29 20.66
CA ASN A 48 -0.62 -14.08 21.35
C ASN A 48 -1.82 -14.59 20.51
N GLY A 49 -1.58 -15.23 19.36
CA GLY A 49 -2.63 -15.74 18.47
C GLY A 49 -3.30 -14.66 17.60
N GLN A 50 -2.74 -13.45 17.54
CA GLN A 50 -3.30 -12.37 16.73
C GLN A 50 -2.74 -12.44 15.31
N ILE A 51 -3.58 -12.24 14.30
CA ILE A 51 -3.14 -12.10 12.91
C ILE A 51 -2.38 -10.78 12.76
N VAL A 52 -1.16 -10.85 12.25
CA VAL A 52 -0.29 -9.69 12.00
C VAL A 52 -0.06 -9.45 10.52
N GLY A 53 -0.33 -10.42 9.65
CA GLY A 53 -0.19 -10.26 8.21
C GLY A 53 -0.85 -11.37 7.41
N ILE A 54 -1.09 -11.10 6.13
CA ILE A 54 -1.56 -12.05 5.13
C ILE A 54 -0.40 -12.37 4.19
N ILE A 55 -0.11 -13.67 4.02
CA ILE A 55 1.00 -14.11 3.17
C ILE A 55 0.71 -13.74 1.71
N ASP A 56 1.66 -13.07 1.10
CA ASP A 56 1.70 -12.76 -0.32
C ASP A 56 3.13 -12.93 -0.82
N MET A 57 3.31 -13.84 -1.78
CA MET A 57 4.60 -14.18 -2.38
C MET A 57 4.83 -13.52 -3.73
N SER A 58 3.84 -12.80 -4.27
CA SER A 58 3.84 -12.31 -5.65
C SER A 58 4.90 -11.24 -5.93
N HIS A 59 5.31 -10.50 -4.91
CA HIS A 59 6.25 -9.40 -5.03
C HIS A 59 7.66 -9.71 -4.47
N ASN A 60 7.94 -10.98 -4.17
CA ASN A 60 9.26 -11.36 -3.70
C ASN A 60 10.33 -11.16 -4.78
N SER A 61 11.43 -10.52 -4.43
CA SER A 61 12.61 -10.44 -5.29
C SER A 61 13.23 -11.84 -5.52
N SER A 62 14.07 -11.98 -6.53
CA SER A 62 14.77 -13.23 -6.84
C SER A 62 15.52 -13.81 -5.63
N ASP A 63 16.08 -12.95 -4.80
CA ASP A 63 16.89 -13.32 -3.63
C ASP A 63 16.03 -13.80 -2.45
N LEU A 64 14.76 -13.39 -2.39
CA LEU A 64 13.80 -13.74 -1.35
C LEU A 64 12.77 -14.78 -1.81
N LYS A 65 12.95 -15.37 -2.99
CA LYS A 65 11.95 -16.19 -3.70
C LYS A 65 11.28 -17.27 -2.86
N ASN A 66 12.01 -17.85 -1.90
CA ASN A 66 11.51 -18.92 -1.04
C ASN A 66 11.32 -18.50 0.41
N LEU A 67 11.44 -17.23 0.73
CA LEU A 67 11.14 -16.72 2.07
C LEU A 67 9.70 -16.21 2.11
N ILE A 68 8.99 -16.55 3.19
CA ILE A 68 7.63 -16.07 3.38
C ILE A 68 7.62 -14.56 3.54
N SER A 69 6.84 -13.90 2.69
CA SER A 69 6.52 -12.49 2.79
C SER A 69 5.03 -12.28 2.99
N ALA A 70 4.66 -11.19 3.63
CA ALA A 70 3.28 -10.89 3.98
C ALA A 70 3.01 -9.38 3.96
N VAL A 71 1.76 -9.01 3.71
CA VAL A 71 1.26 -7.65 3.89
C VAL A 71 0.71 -7.50 5.30
N GLY A 72 1.03 -6.39 5.97
CA GLY A 72 0.57 -6.13 7.33
C GLY A 72 -0.95 -5.99 7.43
N ILE A 73 -1.57 -6.67 8.39
CA ILE A 73 -3.03 -6.65 8.57
C ILE A 73 -3.57 -5.25 8.85
N THR A 74 -2.80 -4.40 9.52
CA THR A 74 -3.21 -3.02 9.85
C THR A 74 -3.44 -2.19 8.59
N GLU A 75 -2.63 -2.40 7.56
CA GLU A 75 -2.73 -1.69 6.28
C GLU A 75 -3.92 -2.21 5.45
N LEU A 76 -4.23 -3.50 5.59
CA LEU A 76 -5.34 -4.14 4.88
C LEU A 76 -6.70 -3.97 5.57
N LYS A 77 -6.75 -3.36 6.76
CA LYS A 77 -7.97 -3.28 7.57
C LYS A 77 -9.17 -2.73 6.78
N LYS A 78 -9.00 -1.62 6.09
CA LYS A 78 -10.07 -0.99 5.28
C LYS A 78 -10.54 -1.90 4.14
N VAL A 79 -9.59 -2.54 3.44
CA VAL A 79 -9.91 -3.48 2.36
C VAL A 79 -10.70 -4.67 2.90
N VAL A 80 -10.27 -5.24 4.02
CA VAL A 80 -10.97 -6.35 4.68
C VAL A 80 -12.37 -5.93 5.15
N GLU A 81 -12.52 -4.74 5.74
CA GLU A 81 -13.82 -4.20 6.14
C GLU A 81 -14.76 -4.01 4.95
N SER A 82 -14.27 -3.42 3.85
CA SER A 82 -15.07 -3.21 2.63
C SER A 82 -15.49 -4.53 2.00
N LEU A 83 -14.57 -5.49 1.85
CA LEU A 83 -14.89 -6.83 1.33
C LEU A 83 -15.89 -7.58 2.22
N SER A 84 -15.79 -7.43 3.55
CA SER A 84 -16.71 -8.06 4.50
C SER A 84 -18.11 -7.47 4.46
N ASN A 85 -18.25 -6.21 4.04
CA ASN A 85 -19.50 -5.48 3.95
C ASN A 85 -20.07 -5.43 2.52
N ASP A 86 -19.46 -6.16 1.58
CA ASP A 86 -19.82 -6.13 0.15
C ASP A 86 -19.85 -4.70 -0.40
N SER A 87 -18.87 -3.90 0.00
CA SER A 87 -18.74 -2.49 -0.37
C SER A 87 -17.57 -2.31 -1.33
N ASP A 88 -17.78 -1.52 -2.36
CA ASP A 88 -16.72 -1.13 -3.28
C ASP A 88 -15.69 -0.21 -2.59
N ILE A 89 -14.48 -0.19 -3.12
CA ILE A 89 -13.40 0.70 -2.69
C ILE A 89 -13.21 1.76 -3.78
N ALA A 90 -13.07 3.03 -3.36
CA ALA A 90 -12.76 4.10 -4.28
C ALA A 90 -11.40 3.83 -4.95
N TYR A 91 -11.35 4.03 -6.27
CA TYR A 91 -10.17 3.90 -7.09
C TYR A 91 -9.88 5.24 -7.76
N PHE A 92 -8.65 5.71 -7.65
CA PHE A 92 -8.20 6.97 -8.26
C PHE A 92 -7.10 6.73 -9.30
N GLY A 93 -6.20 5.77 -9.06
CA GLY A 93 -5.22 5.27 -10.02
C GLY A 93 -3.88 6.02 -10.00
N VAL A 94 -3.38 6.40 -8.81
CA VAL A 94 -2.08 7.07 -8.67
C VAL A 94 -1.07 6.22 -7.89
N TYR A 95 0.20 6.38 -8.28
CA TYR A 95 1.35 5.91 -7.52
C TYR A 95 2.13 7.12 -7.03
N GLY A 96 2.62 7.08 -5.82
CA GLY A 96 3.32 8.22 -5.28
C GLY A 96 4.22 7.91 -4.10
N THR A 97 4.85 8.96 -3.62
CA THR A 97 5.71 8.93 -2.44
C THR A 97 5.64 10.29 -1.74
N ASP A 98 6.21 10.37 -0.55
CA ASP A 98 6.28 11.63 0.17
C ASP A 98 7.33 12.56 -0.47
N VAL A 99 7.07 13.87 -0.46
CA VAL A 99 8.10 14.86 -0.78
C VAL A 99 9.16 14.82 0.31
N THR A 100 10.42 14.61 -0.09
CA THR A 100 11.54 14.55 0.86
C THR A 100 11.85 15.94 1.44
N GLN A 101 12.37 15.96 2.66
CA GLN A 101 12.81 17.23 3.29
C GLN A 101 13.92 17.91 2.47
N GLU A 102 14.72 17.14 1.74
CA GLU A 102 15.74 17.66 0.85
C GLU A 102 15.13 18.38 -0.36
N ALA A 103 14.11 17.82 -1.01
CA ALA A 103 13.40 18.45 -2.11
C ALA A 103 12.70 19.73 -1.66
N ASN A 104 12.02 19.70 -0.51
CA ASN A 104 11.40 20.88 0.07
C ASN A 104 12.42 22.01 0.34
N SER A 105 13.51 21.71 1.05
CA SER A 105 14.47 22.73 1.49
C SER A 105 15.36 23.27 0.38
N LYS A 106 15.74 22.44 -0.61
CA LYS A 106 16.65 22.84 -1.70
C LYS A 106 15.94 23.34 -2.94
N MET A 107 14.76 22.83 -3.23
CA MET A 107 14.02 23.10 -4.47
C MET A 107 12.72 23.87 -4.25
N GLY A 108 12.33 24.09 -2.98
CA GLY A 108 11.09 24.81 -2.65
C GLY A 108 9.81 24.02 -2.98
N VAL A 109 9.90 22.71 -3.20
CA VAL A 109 8.75 21.84 -3.47
C VAL A 109 7.90 21.76 -2.19
N PRO A 110 6.58 22.04 -2.23
CA PRO A 110 5.74 21.94 -1.03
C PRO A 110 5.70 20.49 -0.51
N PHE A 111 5.49 20.34 0.79
CA PHE A 111 5.15 19.01 1.32
C PHE A 111 3.80 18.56 0.76
N GLY A 112 3.66 17.26 0.48
CA GLY A 112 2.48 16.70 -0.13
C GLY A 112 2.72 15.29 -0.66
N ALA A 113 1.74 14.80 -1.41
CA ALA A 113 1.83 13.55 -2.13
C ALA A 113 2.45 13.76 -3.51
N TYR A 114 3.71 13.38 -3.69
CA TYR A 114 4.40 13.44 -4.98
C TYR A 114 3.97 12.25 -5.86
N ILE A 115 3.38 12.54 -7.01
CA ILE A 115 2.88 11.53 -7.94
C ILE A 115 4.00 11.06 -8.85
N THR A 116 4.32 9.79 -8.80
CA THR A 116 5.39 9.16 -9.60
C THR A 116 4.87 8.54 -10.88
N GLU A 117 3.66 7.99 -10.85
CA GLU A 117 3.03 7.29 -11.98
C GLU A 117 1.52 7.33 -11.85
N ILE A 118 0.82 7.19 -12.96
CA ILE A 118 -0.65 7.20 -13.04
C ILE A 118 -1.07 6.04 -13.93
N ASP A 119 -2.10 5.32 -13.52
CA ASP A 119 -2.69 4.28 -14.35
C ASP A 119 -3.39 4.91 -15.57
N MET A 120 -3.27 4.23 -16.70
CA MET A 120 -4.00 4.60 -17.90
C MET A 120 -5.50 4.39 -17.67
N ASP A 121 -6.31 5.27 -18.26
CA ASP A 121 -7.78 5.24 -18.14
C ASP A 121 -8.29 5.34 -16.67
N SER A 122 -7.49 5.96 -15.80
CA SER A 122 -7.86 6.19 -14.40
C SER A 122 -8.57 7.53 -14.17
N PRO A 123 -9.38 7.66 -13.12
CA PRO A 123 -9.96 8.94 -12.72
C PRO A 123 -8.93 10.06 -12.51
N ALA A 124 -7.73 9.73 -12.02
CA ALA A 124 -6.64 10.70 -11.88
C ALA A 124 -6.20 11.26 -13.23
N MET A 125 -6.06 10.40 -14.25
CA MET A 125 -5.70 10.80 -15.60
C MET A 125 -6.80 11.66 -16.22
N ASP A 126 -8.06 11.29 -16.07
CA ASP A 126 -9.21 12.05 -16.55
C ASP A 126 -9.31 13.42 -15.86
N GLY A 127 -8.93 13.50 -14.57
CA GLY A 127 -8.85 14.72 -13.78
C GLY A 127 -7.67 15.63 -14.14
N GLY A 128 -6.76 15.17 -15.01
CA GLY A 128 -5.61 15.96 -15.48
C GLY A 128 -4.38 15.90 -14.60
N ILE A 129 -4.34 15.00 -13.60
CA ILE A 129 -3.15 14.75 -12.77
C ILE A 129 -2.04 14.18 -13.67
N GLN A 130 -0.79 14.55 -13.39
CA GLN A 130 0.39 14.11 -14.13
C GLN A 130 1.47 13.60 -13.21
N SER A 131 2.33 12.72 -13.75
CA SER A 131 3.57 12.36 -13.06
C SER A 131 4.43 13.60 -12.86
N GLY A 132 4.90 13.81 -11.63
CA GLY A 132 5.63 15.00 -11.21
C GLY A 132 4.81 16.00 -10.41
N ASP A 133 3.49 15.88 -10.40
CA ASP A 133 2.61 16.72 -9.57
C ASP A 133 2.79 16.43 -8.08
N VAL A 134 2.53 17.43 -7.26
CA VAL A 134 2.47 17.30 -5.81
C VAL A 134 1.07 17.71 -5.34
N ILE A 135 0.30 16.74 -4.88
CA ILE A 135 -1.03 17.02 -4.31
C ILE A 135 -0.85 17.54 -2.89
N THR A 136 -1.28 18.79 -2.67
CA THR A 136 -1.16 19.49 -1.40
C THR A 136 -2.46 19.58 -0.61
N LYS A 137 -3.62 19.46 -1.30
CA LYS A 137 -4.92 19.40 -0.64
C LYS A 137 -5.91 18.50 -1.37
N LEU A 138 -6.83 17.94 -0.60
CA LEU A 138 -8.00 17.20 -1.07
C LEU A 138 -9.24 17.73 -0.36
N ASP A 139 -10.21 18.25 -1.14
CA ASP A 139 -11.45 18.88 -0.64
C ASP A 139 -11.20 19.97 0.44
N GLY A 140 -10.10 20.70 0.33
CA GLY A 140 -9.69 21.73 1.26
C GLY A 140 -8.93 21.23 2.50
N SER A 141 -8.81 19.91 2.71
CA SER A 141 -7.96 19.31 3.75
C SER A 141 -6.52 19.25 3.27
N GLU A 142 -5.56 19.68 4.10
CA GLU A 142 -4.13 19.60 3.78
C GLU A 142 -3.66 18.15 3.67
N ILE A 143 -2.82 17.90 2.67
CA ILE A 143 -2.16 16.62 2.42
C ILE A 143 -0.66 16.85 2.51
N ASN A 144 -0.02 16.27 3.53
CA ASN A 144 1.41 16.44 3.78
C ASN A 144 2.25 15.23 3.38
N SER A 145 1.60 14.12 3.01
CA SER A 145 2.25 12.87 2.63
C SER A 145 1.39 12.06 1.66
N TYR A 146 2.01 11.17 0.91
CA TYR A 146 1.30 10.22 0.06
C TYR A 146 0.40 9.26 0.90
N GLN A 147 0.86 8.91 2.11
CA GLN A 147 0.06 8.10 3.03
C GLN A 147 -1.24 8.80 3.45
N GLU A 148 -1.20 10.12 3.70
CA GLU A 148 -2.41 10.90 3.99
C GLU A 148 -3.36 10.94 2.81
N LEU A 149 -2.84 11.15 1.58
CA LEU A 149 -3.65 11.08 0.37
C LEU A 149 -4.38 9.74 0.24
N VAL A 150 -3.64 8.63 0.33
CA VAL A 150 -4.22 7.29 0.24
C VAL A 150 -5.31 7.07 1.31
N LYS A 151 -5.05 7.49 2.54
CA LYS A 151 -6.02 7.38 3.64
C LYS A 151 -7.30 8.16 3.36
N GLU A 152 -7.17 9.39 2.86
CA GLU A 152 -8.31 10.23 2.51
C GLU A 152 -9.10 9.66 1.32
N LEU A 153 -8.42 9.15 0.29
CA LEU A 153 -9.07 8.49 -0.85
C LEU A 153 -9.87 7.26 -0.43
N LEU A 154 -9.33 6.43 0.48
CA LEU A 154 -10.01 5.25 1.02
C LEU A 154 -11.26 5.58 1.86
N LEU A 155 -11.44 6.83 2.26
CA LEU A 155 -12.64 7.29 2.98
C LEU A 155 -13.74 7.81 2.04
N ARG A 156 -13.44 7.95 0.75
CA ARG A 156 -14.40 8.44 -0.25
C ARG A 156 -15.28 7.30 -0.77
N GLU A 157 -16.50 7.68 -1.13
CA GLU A 157 -17.41 6.76 -1.81
C GLU A 157 -17.01 6.63 -3.29
N PRO A 158 -17.05 5.43 -3.88
CA PRO A 158 -16.84 5.25 -5.31
C PRO A 158 -17.77 6.14 -6.15
N GLY A 159 -17.21 6.81 -7.16
CA GLY A 159 -17.95 7.73 -8.02
C GLY A 159 -18.18 9.13 -7.43
N SER A 160 -17.67 9.43 -6.25
CA SER A 160 -17.72 10.79 -5.72
C SER A 160 -16.76 11.73 -6.47
N GLU A 161 -17.17 12.99 -6.68
CA GLU A 161 -16.30 14.03 -7.18
C GLU A 161 -15.42 14.55 -6.06
N ILE A 162 -14.12 14.74 -6.33
CA ILE A 162 -13.14 15.27 -5.38
C ILE A 162 -12.41 16.46 -6.00
N LYS A 163 -12.06 17.43 -5.16
CA LYS A 163 -11.28 18.61 -5.56
C LYS A 163 -9.87 18.51 -5.01
N MET A 164 -8.88 18.61 -5.89
CA MET A 164 -7.46 18.59 -5.50
C MET A 164 -6.79 19.93 -5.81
N GLU A 165 -5.81 20.30 -4.96
CA GLU A 165 -4.88 21.39 -5.21
C GLU A 165 -3.47 20.80 -5.36
N LEU A 166 -2.76 21.27 -6.38
CA LEU A 166 -1.41 20.85 -6.70
C LEU A 166 -0.38 21.86 -6.22
#